data_bd0223aef6bbe0789185a7ef88059332
#
_entry.id   bd0223aef6bbe0789185a7ef88059332
#
_cell.length_a   1.000
_cell.length_b   1.000
_cell.length_c   1.000
_cell.angle_alpha   90.00
_cell.angle_beta   90.00
_cell.angle_gamma   90.00
#
_symmetry.space_group_name_H-M   'P 1'
#
loop_
_entity.id
_entity.type
_entity.pdbx_description
1 polymer ?
#
loop_
_entity_poly.entity_id
_entity_poly.type
_entity_poly.pdbx_seq_one_letter_code
_entity_poly.pdbx_strand_id
1 'polypeptide(L)'
;MKTLLLTRSDLNRGSLLLVNARHPLPESVAPERLTPFFGSGVLLERRTALVLENLFTAIGCGASLIPVSGYPTPPEQKKNYASSLAENGEEFTRKYVALPDCSEHQTGLAIDLALNREPIDFIRPSFPGDGICSLFREKMISYGFIERYPEGKEDITGIAAEP
;
A
#
# COMPACT_ATOMS: atom_id res chain seq x y z
N MET A 1 -24.83 11.03 6.84
CA MET A 1 -23.52 10.49 7.22
C MET A 1 -23.77 9.25 8.07
N LYS A 2 -23.27 8.06 7.70
CA LYS A 2 -23.41 6.87 8.55
C LYS A 2 -22.18 6.79 9.44
N THR A 3 -22.38 6.72 10.74
CA THR A 3 -21.31 6.51 11.72
C THR A 3 -21.14 5.02 11.95
N LEU A 4 -19.93 4.50 11.76
CA LEU A 4 -19.55 3.13 12.09
C LEU A 4 -18.84 3.14 13.44
N LEU A 5 -19.39 2.39 14.40
CA LEU A 5 -18.74 2.21 15.69
C LEU A 5 -17.75 1.04 15.57
N LEU A 6 -16.44 1.34 15.70
CA LEU A 6 -15.39 0.34 15.69
C LEU A 6 -15.05 -0.11 17.12
N THR A 7 -14.82 -1.38 17.28
CA THR A 7 -14.35 -2.00 18.52
C THR A 7 -12.87 -2.40 18.39
N ARG A 8 -12.22 -2.78 19.49
CA ARG A 8 -10.84 -3.29 19.43
C ARG A 8 -10.68 -4.53 18.54
N SER A 9 -11.71 -5.35 18.43
CA SER A 9 -11.68 -6.53 17.56
C SER A 9 -11.71 -6.19 16.07
N ASP A 10 -12.17 -5.01 15.69
CA ASP A 10 -12.23 -4.56 14.30
C ASP A 10 -10.86 -4.11 13.78
N LEU A 11 -9.92 -3.81 14.69
CA LEU A 11 -8.52 -3.45 14.34
C LEU A 11 -7.74 -4.61 13.71
N ASN A 12 -8.24 -5.84 13.84
CA ASN A 12 -7.59 -7.06 13.33
C ASN A 12 -8.45 -7.80 12.30
N ARG A 13 -9.47 -7.14 11.75
CA ARG A 13 -10.42 -7.78 10.82
C ARG A 13 -10.87 -6.84 9.69
N GLY A 14 -11.09 -7.44 8.53
CA GLY A 14 -11.71 -6.76 7.38
C GLY A 14 -10.84 -5.67 6.76
N SER A 15 -11.48 -4.72 6.09
CA SER A 15 -10.83 -3.65 5.33
C SER A 15 -10.29 -2.49 6.18
N LEU A 16 -10.56 -2.49 7.49
CA LEU A 16 -10.07 -1.49 8.44
C LEU A 16 -8.96 -2.04 9.35
N LEU A 17 -8.30 -3.09 8.88
CA LEU A 17 -7.19 -3.73 9.56
C LEU A 17 -6.03 -2.75 9.75
N LEU A 18 -5.66 -2.49 11.01
CA LEU A 18 -4.47 -1.72 11.33
C LEU A 18 -3.27 -2.66 11.45
N VAL A 19 -2.26 -2.45 10.60
CA VAL A 19 -1.00 -3.20 10.62
C VAL A 19 0.16 -2.23 10.79
N ASN A 20 1.02 -2.51 11.73
CA ASN A 20 2.30 -1.83 11.97
C ASN A 20 3.12 -2.62 13.02
N ALA A 21 4.27 -2.10 13.44
CA ALA A 21 5.14 -2.75 14.42
C ALA A 21 4.46 -3.03 15.80
N ARG A 22 3.39 -2.32 16.15
CA ARG A 22 2.60 -2.53 17.38
C ARG A 22 1.41 -3.48 17.17
N HIS A 23 1.04 -3.70 15.93
CA HIS A 23 -0.12 -4.50 15.52
C HIS A 23 0.30 -5.38 14.34
N PRO A 24 1.12 -6.42 14.59
CA PRO A 24 1.54 -7.33 13.52
C PRO A 24 0.34 -8.15 13.03
N LEU A 25 0.43 -8.60 11.78
CA LEU A 25 -0.55 -9.50 11.19
C LEU A 25 -0.59 -10.83 11.93
N PRO A 26 -1.75 -11.29 12.36
CA PRO A 26 -1.87 -12.59 13.04
C PRO A 26 -1.70 -13.77 12.07
N GLU A 27 -2.05 -13.57 10.80
CA GLU A 27 -2.04 -14.61 9.76
C GLU A 27 -1.75 -14.02 8.39
N SER A 28 -1.10 -14.77 7.52
CA SER A 28 -0.89 -14.41 6.13
C SER A 28 -2.17 -14.50 5.32
N VAL A 29 -2.26 -13.71 4.26
CA VAL A 29 -3.38 -13.81 3.31
C VAL A 29 -3.28 -15.11 2.54
N ALA A 30 -4.38 -15.85 2.47
CA ALA A 30 -4.45 -17.09 1.72
C ALA A 30 -4.27 -16.82 0.20
N PRO A 31 -3.42 -17.58 -0.50
CA PRO A 31 -3.08 -17.33 -1.91
C PRO A 31 -4.29 -17.22 -2.84
N GLU A 32 -5.34 -17.99 -2.59
CA GLU A 32 -6.58 -17.96 -3.38
C GLU A 32 -7.36 -16.66 -3.26
N ARG A 33 -7.05 -15.81 -2.29
CA ARG A 33 -7.62 -14.47 -2.13
C ARG A 33 -6.87 -13.41 -2.92
N LEU A 34 -5.70 -13.74 -3.45
CA LEU A 34 -4.86 -12.82 -4.20
C LEU A 34 -5.14 -12.89 -5.71
N THR A 35 -4.89 -11.79 -6.40
CA THR A 35 -4.97 -11.69 -7.85
C THR A 35 -4.00 -10.64 -8.38
N PRO A 36 -3.42 -10.82 -9.58
CA PRO A 36 -2.63 -9.78 -10.23
C PRO A 36 -3.49 -8.56 -10.58
N PHE A 37 -3.04 -7.38 -10.21
CA PHE A 37 -3.68 -6.12 -10.57
C PHE A 37 -3.44 -5.82 -12.05
N PHE A 38 -4.51 -5.68 -12.86
CA PHE A 38 -4.47 -5.54 -14.32
C PHE A 38 -3.54 -6.54 -15.02
N GLY A 39 -3.40 -7.76 -14.50
CA GLY A 39 -2.49 -8.76 -15.05
C GLY A 39 -1.00 -8.44 -14.88
N SER A 40 -0.66 -7.43 -14.08
CA SER A 40 0.73 -7.13 -13.70
C SER A 40 1.30 -8.19 -12.75
N GLY A 41 2.59 -8.09 -12.44
CA GLY A 41 3.22 -8.92 -11.39
C GLY A 41 2.84 -8.50 -9.97
N VAL A 42 2.13 -7.39 -9.79
CA VAL A 42 1.73 -6.85 -8.49
C VAL A 42 0.44 -7.53 -8.02
N LEU A 43 0.50 -8.21 -6.88
CA LEU A 43 -0.64 -8.94 -6.31
C LEU A 43 -1.40 -8.08 -5.30
N LEU A 44 -2.73 -8.18 -5.32
CA LEU A 44 -3.64 -7.60 -4.34
C LEU A 44 -4.70 -8.63 -3.91
N GLU A 45 -5.37 -8.35 -2.82
CA GLU A 45 -6.60 -9.02 -2.45
C GLU A 45 -7.66 -8.77 -3.54
N ARG A 46 -8.41 -9.82 -3.95
CA ARG A 46 -9.29 -9.79 -5.12
C ARG A 46 -10.29 -8.65 -5.15
N ARG A 47 -10.91 -8.35 -4.01
CA ARG A 47 -11.88 -7.27 -3.91
C ARG A 47 -11.20 -5.91 -4.01
N THR A 48 -10.04 -5.77 -3.39
CA THR A 48 -9.22 -4.56 -3.47
C THR A 48 -8.78 -4.29 -4.91
N ALA A 49 -8.27 -5.32 -5.61
CA ALA A 49 -7.91 -5.21 -7.02
C ALA A 49 -9.10 -4.74 -7.87
N LEU A 50 -10.26 -5.39 -7.74
CA LEU A 50 -11.47 -5.04 -8.50
C LEU A 50 -11.92 -3.60 -8.26
N VAL A 51 -11.91 -3.14 -7.01
CA VAL A 51 -12.32 -1.76 -6.68
C VAL A 51 -11.34 -0.75 -7.23
N LEU A 52 -10.04 -1.05 -7.16
CA LEU A 52 -9.00 -0.18 -7.71
C LEU A 52 -9.06 -0.14 -9.26
N GLU A 53 -9.28 -1.26 -9.92
CA GLU A 53 -9.48 -1.33 -11.38
C GLU A 53 -10.68 -0.49 -11.83
N ASN A 54 -11.77 -0.51 -11.06
CA ASN A 54 -12.92 0.36 -11.30
C ASN A 54 -12.58 1.84 -11.15
N LEU A 55 -11.79 2.22 -10.13
CA LEU A 55 -11.30 3.58 -9.98
C LEU A 55 -10.43 3.99 -11.18
N PHE A 56 -9.45 3.18 -11.56
CA PHE A 56 -8.58 3.43 -12.73
C PHE A 56 -9.40 3.64 -14.01
N THR A 57 -10.39 2.81 -14.22
CA THR A 57 -11.30 2.90 -15.37
C THR A 57 -12.13 4.18 -15.33
N ALA A 58 -12.68 4.52 -14.16
CA ALA A 58 -13.56 5.68 -14.00
C ALA A 58 -12.86 7.01 -14.25
N ILE A 59 -11.56 7.12 -13.92
CA ILE A 59 -10.78 8.34 -14.14
C ILE A 59 -9.87 8.28 -15.38
N GLY A 60 -9.85 7.15 -16.08
CA GLY A 60 -9.08 6.98 -17.32
C GLY A 60 -7.55 7.03 -17.12
N CYS A 61 -7.02 6.62 -15.97
CA CYS A 61 -5.61 6.77 -15.64
C CYS A 61 -4.71 5.58 -16.00
N GLY A 62 -5.25 4.51 -16.60
CA GLY A 62 -4.57 3.23 -16.78
C GLY A 62 -3.22 3.26 -17.50
N ALA A 63 -2.99 4.24 -18.38
CA ALA A 63 -1.69 4.41 -19.03
C ALA A 63 -0.76 5.39 -18.30
N SER A 64 -1.30 6.17 -17.38
CA SER A 64 -0.58 7.27 -16.71
C SER A 64 -0.08 6.87 -15.33
N LEU A 65 -0.72 5.92 -14.67
CA LEU A 65 -0.34 5.40 -13.37
C LEU A 65 0.03 3.92 -13.47
N ILE A 66 1.10 3.53 -12.82
CA ILE A 66 1.57 2.14 -12.77
C ILE A 66 1.65 1.63 -11.35
N PRO A 67 1.35 0.33 -11.12
CA PRO A 67 1.61 -0.32 -9.86
C PRO A 67 3.12 -0.53 -9.66
N VAL A 68 3.63 -0.15 -8.51
CA VAL A 68 5.05 -0.29 -8.13
C VAL A 68 5.24 -1.45 -7.17
N SER A 69 4.41 -1.52 -6.14
CA SER A 69 4.47 -2.53 -5.09
C SER A 69 3.07 -2.93 -4.65
N GLY A 70 2.90 -4.19 -4.25
CA GLY A 70 1.66 -4.73 -3.68
C GLY A 70 1.98 -5.81 -2.66
N TYR A 71 1.21 -6.89 -2.63
CA TYR A 71 1.36 -7.96 -1.64
C TYR A 71 2.70 -8.72 -1.80
N PRO A 72 3.58 -8.68 -0.81
CA PRO A 72 4.71 -9.58 -0.70
C PRO A 72 4.31 -10.80 0.11
N THR A 73 4.79 -11.98 -0.26
CA THR A 73 4.72 -13.16 0.62
C THR A 73 5.57 -12.94 1.89
N PRO A 74 5.32 -13.66 3.00
CA PRO A 74 6.14 -13.53 4.21
C PRO A 74 7.65 -13.75 3.96
N PRO A 75 8.10 -14.74 3.15
CA PRO A 75 9.50 -14.87 2.78
C PRO A 75 10.06 -13.66 2.00
N GLU A 76 9.27 -13.08 1.08
CA GLU A 76 9.67 -11.89 0.32
C GLU A 76 9.80 -10.67 1.22
N GLN A 77 8.85 -10.41 2.12
CA GLN A 77 8.95 -9.31 3.06
C GLN A 77 10.19 -9.44 3.96
N LYS A 78 10.48 -10.66 4.44
CA LYS A 78 11.69 -10.93 5.22
C LYS A 78 12.96 -10.65 4.42
N LYS A 79 12.98 -11.06 3.15
CA LYS A 79 14.10 -10.79 2.23
C LYS A 79 14.24 -9.29 1.97
N ASN A 80 13.15 -8.58 1.68
CA ASN A 80 13.14 -7.14 1.43
C ASN A 80 13.72 -6.37 2.63
N TYR A 81 13.28 -6.70 3.84
CA TYR A 81 13.82 -6.09 5.05
C TYR A 81 15.32 -6.36 5.23
N ALA A 82 15.75 -7.61 5.08
CA ALA A 82 17.14 -8.00 5.23
C ALA A 82 18.05 -7.35 4.16
N SER A 83 17.58 -7.29 2.90
CA SER A 83 18.31 -6.62 1.82
C SER A 83 18.45 -5.13 2.07
N SER A 84 17.35 -4.45 2.44
CA SER A 84 17.41 -3.03 2.77
C SER A 84 18.35 -2.74 3.93
N LEU A 85 18.34 -3.59 4.96
CA LEU A 85 19.25 -3.44 6.11
C LEU A 85 20.71 -3.56 5.70
N ALA A 86 21.03 -4.50 4.81
CA ALA A 86 22.38 -4.72 4.31
C ALA A 86 22.87 -3.61 3.37
N GLU A 87 22.00 -3.08 2.53
CA GLU A 87 22.33 -2.12 1.48
C GLU A 87 22.27 -0.66 1.96
N ASN A 88 21.29 -0.33 2.81
CA ASN A 88 20.97 1.04 3.18
C ASN A 88 21.20 1.34 4.68
N GLY A 89 21.41 0.32 5.50
CA GLY A 89 21.59 0.45 6.95
C GLY A 89 20.28 0.57 7.73
N GLU A 90 20.42 0.56 9.06
CA GLU A 90 19.27 0.46 9.98
C GLU A 90 18.38 1.70 9.95
N GLU A 91 18.96 2.89 9.90
CA GLU A 91 18.19 4.14 9.95
C GLU A 91 17.28 4.29 8.74
N PHE A 92 17.78 4.02 7.53
CA PHE A 92 16.99 4.03 6.31
C PHE A 92 15.91 2.94 6.34
N THR A 93 16.30 1.71 6.67
CA THR A 93 15.38 0.58 6.66
C THR A 93 14.19 0.80 7.58
N ARG A 94 14.40 1.32 8.78
CA ARG A 94 13.32 1.63 9.72
C ARG A 94 12.33 2.67 9.23
N LYS A 95 12.76 3.57 8.34
CA LYS A 95 11.91 4.63 7.79
C LYS A 95 11.09 4.19 6.59
N TYR A 96 11.57 3.22 5.81
CA TYR A 96 11.02 2.91 4.50
C TYR A 96 10.62 1.43 4.32
N VAL A 97 11.01 0.54 5.20
CA VAL A 97 10.71 -0.89 5.06
C VAL A 97 10.15 -1.44 6.36
N ALA A 98 8.91 -1.87 6.33
CA ALA A 98 8.27 -2.48 7.50
C ALA A 98 8.90 -3.82 7.88
N LEU A 99 8.94 -4.11 9.19
CA LEU A 99 9.31 -5.43 9.71
C LEU A 99 8.42 -6.51 9.08
N PRO A 100 8.91 -7.76 8.95
CA PRO A 100 8.06 -8.90 8.60
C PRO A 100 6.83 -8.98 9.50
N ASP A 101 5.69 -9.28 8.89
CA ASP A 101 4.35 -9.32 9.49
C ASP A 101 3.83 -7.97 10.03
N CYS A 102 4.57 -6.87 9.79
CA CYS A 102 4.19 -5.52 10.19
C CYS A 102 3.91 -4.59 9.01
N SER A 103 3.98 -5.10 7.77
CA SER A 103 3.68 -4.35 6.56
C SER A 103 2.20 -4.44 6.20
N GLU A 104 1.56 -3.32 5.93
CA GLU A 104 0.19 -3.25 5.38
C GLU A 104 0.09 -3.93 4.01
N HIS A 105 1.17 -3.96 3.23
CA HIS A 105 1.23 -4.69 1.96
C HIS A 105 0.96 -6.19 2.14
N GLN A 106 1.37 -6.77 3.27
CA GLN A 106 1.09 -8.18 3.58
C GLN A 106 -0.39 -8.46 3.87
N THR A 107 -1.24 -7.44 3.91
CA THR A 107 -2.70 -7.60 3.95
C THR A 107 -3.32 -7.84 2.57
N GLY A 108 -2.60 -7.52 1.49
CA GLY A 108 -3.14 -7.42 0.14
C GLY A 108 -4.07 -6.22 -0.08
N LEU A 109 -4.20 -5.32 0.91
CA LEU A 109 -5.09 -4.15 0.86
C LEU A 109 -4.33 -2.86 0.52
N ALA A 110 -3.01 -2.89 0.42
CA ALA A 110 -2.16 -1.74 0.10
C ALA A 110 -1.44 -1.91 -1.23
N ILE A 111 -1.25 -0.81 -1.92
CA ILE A 111 -0.54 -0.70 -3.19
C ILE A 111 0.21 0.61 -3.24
N ASP A 112 1.44 0.58 -3.76
CA ASP A 112 2.17 1.78 -4.16
C ASP A 112 1.97 2.00 -5.66
N LEU A 113 1.71 3.24 -6.00
CA LEU A 113 1.51 3.70 -7.37
C LEU A 113 2.56 4.76 -7.73
N ALA A 114 2.95 4.78 -8.98
CA ALA A 114 3.78 5.84 -9.54
C ALA A 114 3.12 6.46 -10.77
N LEU A 115 3.45 7.72 -11.01
CA LEU A 115 3.26 8.31 -12.34
C LEU A 115 4.14 7.54 -13.33
N ASN A 116 3.56 7.09 -14.44
CA ASN A 116 4.27 6.38 -15.50
C ASN A 116 5.21 7.32 -16.27
N ARG A 117 6.31 7.65 -15.64
CA ARG A 117 7.34 8.57 -16.18
C ARG A 117 8.72 8.11 -15.73
N GLU A 118 9.55 7.73 -16.65
CA GLU A 118 10.94 7.33 -16.38
C GLU A 118 11.82 8.50 -15.90
N PRO A 119 12.78 8.25 -15.00
CA PRO A 119 13.04 6.98 -14.31
C PRO A 119 12.03 6.70 -13.19
N ILE A 120 11.66 5.43 -12.99
CA ILE A 120 10.77 5.02 -11.91
C ILE A 120 11.59 4.64 -10.70
N ASP A 121 11.39 5.34 -9.59
CA ASP A 121 11.94 4.96 -8.27
C ASP A 121 10.98 3.96 -7.60
N PHE A 122 11.43 2.73 -7.40
CA PHE A 122 10.62 1.66 -6.79
C PHE A 122 10.58 1.72 -5.26
N ILE A 123 11.40 2.58 -4.64
CA ILE A 123 11.42 2.78 -3.18
C ILE A 123 10.64 4.04 -2.81
N ARG A 124 10.77 5.09 -3.62
CA ARG A 124 10.08 6.37 -3.44
C ARG A 124 9.42 6.78 -4.74
N PRO A 125 8.31 6.12 -5.08
CA PRO A 125 7.61 6.36 -6.34
C PRO A 125 7.15 7.81 -6.45
N SER A 126 7.32 8.40 -7.63
CA SER A 126 6.85 9.76 -7.89
C SER A 126 5.34 9.76 -8.06
N PHE A 127 4.65 10.49 -7.18
CA PHE A 127 3.20 10.70 -7.25
C PHE A 127 2.85 12.16 -6.95
N PRO A 128 3.08 13.09 -7.91
CA PRO A 128 2.97 14.54 -7.69
C PRO A 128 1.55 14.97 -7.29
N GLY A 129 1.46 16.19 -6.74
CA GLY A 129 0.20 16.77 -6.26
C GLY A 129 -0.67 17.39 -7.36
N ASP A 130 -0.39 17.15 -8.63
CA ASP A 130 -1.10 17.72 -9.77
C ASP A 130 -1.56 16.66 -10.78
N GLY A 131 -2.23 17.12 -11.85
CA GLY A 131 -2.64 16.28 -12.97
C GLY A 131 -3.44 15.05 -12.55
N ILE A 132 -3.09 13.88 -13.14
CA ILE A 132 -3.80 12.62 -12.89
C ILE A 132 -3.62 12.11 -11.46
N CYS A 133 -2.49 12.39 -10.82
CA CYS A 133 -2.24 12.00 -9.44
C CYS A 133 -3.14 12.76 -8.46
N SER A 134 -3.36 14.06 -8.68
CA SER A 134 -4.33 14.85 -7.91
C SER A 134 -5.75 14.34 -8.09
N LEU A 135 -6.15 14.06 -9.33
CA LEU A 135 -7.47 13.49 -9.62
C LEU A 135 -7.66 12.12 -8.95
N PHE A 136 -6.61 11.27 -8.96
CA PHE A 136 -6.64 10.00 -8.28
C PHE A 136 -6.86 10.18 -6.76
N ARG A 137 -6.09 11.05 -6.08
CA ARG A 137 -6.28 11.36 -4.65
C ARG A 137 -7.67 11.86 -4.33
N GLU A 138 -8.24 12.73 -5.17
CA GLU A 138 -9.61 13.22 -4.99
C GLU A 138 -10.65 12.09 -5.05
N LYS A 139 -10.52 11.18 -5.99
CA LYS A 139 -11.52 10.14 -6.26
C LYS A 139 -11.37 8.89 -5.41
N MET A 140 -10.13 8.53 -5.02
CA MET A 140 -9.84 7.29 -4.29
C MET A 140 -10.67 7.12 -3.00
N ILE A 141 -10.98 8.21 -2.31
CA ILE A 141 -11.77 8.20 -1.06
C ILE A 141 -13.17 7.63 -1.31
N SER A 142 -13.80 7.97 -2.46
CA SER A 142 -15.11 7.46 -2.84
C SER A 142 -15.12 5.96 -3.15
N TYR A 143 -13.94 5.39 -3.42
CA TYR A 143 -13.71 3.96 -3.64
C TYR A 143 -13.18 3.23 -2.39
N GLY A 144 -13.06 3.94 -1.25
CA GLY A 144 -12.64 3.37 0.02
C GLY A 144 -11.13 3.28 0.21
N PHE A 145 -10.34 3.96 -0.60
CA PHE A 145 -8.89 4.07 -0.43
C PHE A 145 -8.52 5.34 0.33
N ILE A 146 -7.44 5.26 1.07
CA ILE A 146 -6.81 6.39 1.77
C ILE A 146 -5.31 6.37 1.52
N GLU A 147 -4.69 7.53 1.56
CA GLU A 147 -3.24 7.66 1.63
C GLU A 147 -2.77 7.20 3.02
N ARG A 148 -1.86 6.22 3.04
CA ARG A 148 -1.46 5.56 4.29
C ARG A 148 -0.43 6.37 5.06
N TYR A 149 0.50 7.01 4.37
CA TYR A 149 1.61 7.77 4.92
C TYR A 149 1.65 9.21 4.40
N PRO A 150 0.62 10.02 4.74
CA PRO A 150 0.57 11.41 4.29
C PRO A 150 1.65 12.25 4.96
N GLU A 151 2.15 13.26 4.25
CA GLU A 151 3.13 14.22 4.76
C GLU A 151 2.69 14.86 6.09
N GLY A 152 3.64 15.02 7.02
CA GLY A 152 3.42 15.61 8.34
C GLY A 152 2.71 14.68 9.34
N LYS A 153 2.74 13.36 9.12
CA LYS A 153 2.20 12.34 10.04
C LYS A 153 3.24 11.29 10.45
N GLU A 154 4.51 11.53 10.20
CA GLU A 154 5.61 10.61 10.45
C GLU A 154 5.75 10.23 11.93
N ASP A 155 5.49 11.17 12.83
CA ASP A 155 5.45 10.96 14.30
C ASP A 155 4.30 10.05 14.76
N ILE A 156 3.24 9.93 13.96
CA ILE A 156 2.11 9.03 14.24
C ILE A 156 2.33 7.67 13.59
N THR A 157 2.79 7.66 12.34
CA THR A 157 2.92 6.44 11.54
C THR A 157 4.21 5.69 11.82
N GLY A 158 5.29 6.41 12.19
CA GLY A 158 6.64 5.88 12.36
C GLY A 158 7.35 5.58 11.02
N ILE A 159 6.70 5.86 9.89
CA ILE A 159 7.21 5.69 8.53
C ILE A 159 7.29 7.07 7.87
N ALA A 160 8.27 7.28 7.01
CA ALA A 160 8.38 8.50 6.22
C ALA A 160 7.16 8.67 5.30
N ALA A 161 6.86 9.91 4.93
CA ALA A 161 5.78 10.16 3.98
C ALA A 161 6.04 9.45 2.66
N GLU A 162 5.02 8.75 2.18
CA GLU A 162 5.00 8.08 0.88
C GLU A 162 3.79 8.63 0.11
N PRO A 163 4.05 9.28 -1.03
CA PRO A 163 2.99 9.90 -1.83
C PRO A 163 2.12 8.90 -2.58
#